data_10af0185cff2b31ad51d081d3b5c470d
#
_entry.id   10af0185cff2b31ad51d081d3b5c470d
#
_cell.length_a   1.000
_cell.length_b   1.000
_cell.length_c   1.000
_cell.angle_alpha   90.00
_cell.angle_beta   90.00
_cell.angle_gamma   90.00
#
_symmetry.space_group_name_H-M   'P 1'
#
loop_
_entity.id
_entity.type
_entity.pdbx_description
1 polymer ?
#
loop_
_entity_poly.entity_id
_entity_poly.type
_entity_poly.pdbx_seq_one_letter_code
_entity_poly.pdbx_strand_id
1 'polypeptide(L)'
;MLNISDKIVKFKKLEEFDSCKKIQTLNWPRKLSWWIIGFVILVIVIMFLPWTQTIRAKGKITTLRPEYRPQSIYPVIPGAIEFWYVREGDTVRAGDTLLKLTEIKTEYFDPNLIDRTKEQVLAKEFSVKSYEQKAEALDVQISALSEAQKLKLEQTDNKIKQAKLKIQSDSIDMQATRIANDIAKFQFLRADTMYRAGVISLTKWEEKRNKMQETIAKLNATENKFLISKNELLNALIELNSIRQDYTDKISKAKSDRFSAISSIYDAEGSVSKLKNEQTNYESRNQFYYITAPQDGIVSKIYKKGLGEIVKDGEEIMSIMPSNALLAVEMYIRPMDYPLLMVGQPVIFTFDGWPAFVFSGWPDGSVGTFSGHIYALDNVTDENNLFRVFIEQIGR
;
A
#
# COMPACT_ATOMS: atom_id res chain seq x y z
N MET A 1 82.71 88.12 68.09
CA MET A 1 81.31 88.35 68.44
C MET A 1 80.59 88.97 67.24
N LEU A 2 79.71 88.26 66.66
CA LEU A 2 78.99 88.60 65.40
C LEU A 2 77.84 89.54 65.75
N ASN A 3 77.81 90.69 65.17
CA ASN A 3 76.72 91.64 65.27
C ASN A 3 75.69 91.33 64.18
N ILE A 4 74.53 90.89 64.59
CA ILE A 4 73.43 90.58 63.71
C ILE A 4 72.45 91.76 63.78
N SER A 5 72.46 92.61 62.78
CA SER A 5 71.58 93.76 62.70
C SER A 5 70.19 93.32 62.21
N ASP A 6 69.20 93.66 62.96
CA ASP A 6 67.78 93.52 62.61
C ASP A 6 67.44 94.43 61.42
N LYS A 7 67.30 93.85 60.27
CA LYS A 7 66.62 94.50 59.17
C LYS A 7 65.16 94.03 59.12
N ILE A 8 64.26 94.81 59.59
CA ILE A 8 62.85 94.68 59.47
C ILE A 8 62.49 94.65 57.96
N VAL A 9 62.15 93.48 57.46
CA VAL A 9 61.65 93.36 56.09
C VAL A 9 60.22 93.87 56.09
N LYS A 10 59.92 95.01 55.54
CA LYS A 10 58.56 95.46 55.29
C LYS A 10 57.95 94.55 54.25
N PHE A 11 56.95 93.71 54.70
CA PHE A 11 56.18 92.94 53.79
C PHE A 11 55.38 93.84 52.83
N LYS A 12 55.76 93.87 51.58
CA LYS A 12 54.92 94.46 50.54
C LYS A 12 53.62 93.68 50.43
N LYS A 13 52.50 94.38 50.42
CA LYS A 13 51.21 93.76 50.22
C LYS A 13 51.23 93.00 48.85
N LEU A 14 50.67 91.79 48.82
CA LEU A 14 50.61 90.96 47.63
C LEU A 14 50.04 91.65 46.38
N GLU A 15 49.32 92.74 46.58
CA GLU A 15 48.74 93.62 45.53
C GLU A 15 49.76 94.51 44.77
N GLU A 16 51.01 94.66 45.25
CA GLU A 16 52.08 95.48 44.61
C GLU A 16 52.95 94.67 43.64
N PHE A 17 52.77 93.33 43.57
CA PHE A 17 53.51 92.52 42.62
C PHE A 17 52.80 92.51 41.26
N ASP A 18 53.47 92.92 40.20
CA ASP A 18 52.92 92.90 38.82
C ASP A 18 52.50 91.55 38.37
N SER A 19 53.06 90.49 38.89
CA SER A 19 52.65 89.09 38.67
C SER A 19 51.26 88.81 39.23
N CYS A 20 50.93 89.35 40.43
CA CYS A 20 49.60 89.20 41.03
C CYS A 20 48.53 90.00 40.29
N LYS A 21 48.85 91.21 39.81
CA LYS A 21 47.96 92.02 38.99
C LYS A 21 47.63 91.35 37.65
N LYS A 22 48.60 90.64 37.00
CA LYS A 22 48.38 89.90 35.77
C LYS A 22 47.45 88.73 35.96
N ILE A 23 47.47 88.06 37.12
CA ILE A 23 46.58 86.98 37.44
C ILE A 23 45.15 87.51 37.71
N GLN A 24 44.99 88.64 38.37
CA GLN A 24 43.68 89.25 38.62
C GLN A 24 43.01 89.86 37.38
N THR A 25 43.77 90.21 36.32
CA THR A 25 43.22 90.75 35.06
C THR A 25 42.90 89.68 34.00
N LEU A 26 43.21 88.43 34.27
CA LEU A 26 42.83 87.37 33.38
C LEU A 26 41.30 87.12 33.46
N ASN A 27 40.54 87.65 32.50
CA ASN A 27 39.12 87.39 32.29
C ASN A 27 38.86 85.95 31.84
N TRP A 28 39.83 85.02 32.01
CA TRP A 28 39.73 83.62 31.67
C TRP A 28 38.61 82.86 32.41
N PRO A 29 38.42 83.02 33.71
CA PRO A 29 37.38 82.25 34.39
C PRO A 29 35.96 82.56 33.86
N ARG A 30 35.66 83.75 33.41
CA ARG A 30 34.39 84.14 32.83
C ARG A 30 34.21 83.55 31.44
N LYS A 31 35.22 83.51 30.59
CA LYS A 31 35.15 82.84 29.26
C LYS A 31 35.09 81.33 29.40
N LEU A 32 35.87 80.80 30.34
CA LEU A 32 35.84 79.31 30.59
C LEU A 32 34.49 78.89 31.14
N SER A 33 33.84 79.66 32.03
CA SER A 33 32.49 79.30 32.53
C SER A 33 31.42 79.30 31.43
N TRP A 34 31.51 80.24 30.46
CA TRP A 34 30.61 80.23 29.30
C TRP A 34 30.85 79.03 28.40
N TRP A 35 32.07 78.60 28.21
CA TRP A 35 32.41 77.38 27.50
C TRP A 35 31.88 76.09 28.22
N ILE A 36 32.01 76.06 29.54
CA ILE A 36 31.49 74.97 30.38
C ILE A 36 29.98 74.95 30.33
N ILE A 37 29.30 76.11 30.46
CA ILE A 37 27.85 76.21 30.34
C ILE A 37 27.39 75.79 28.94
N GLY A 38 28.07 76.25 27.88
CA GLY A 38 27.78 75.80 26.50
C GLY A 38 27.98 74.36 26.31
N PHE A 39 29.00 73.74 26.90
CA PHE A 39 29.21 72.26 26.85
C PHE A 39 28.14 71.48 27.63
N VAL A 40 27.75 71.98 28.81
CA VAL A 40 26.65 71.36 29.61
C VAL A 40 25.33 71.44 28.86
N ILE A 41 25.04 72.59 28.23
CA ILE A 41 23.81 72.70 27.39
C ILE A 41 23.87 71.73 26.19
N LEU A 42 25.06 71.63 25.54
CA LEU A 42 25.26 70.70 24.44
C LEU A 42 25.03 69.23 24.89
N VAL A 43 25.58 68.86 26.04
CA VAL A 43 25.36 67.49 26.62
C VAL A 43 23.88 67.25 26.94
N ILE A 44 23.18 68.25 27.51
CA ILE A 44 21.76 68.20 27.77
C ILE A 44 20.98 68.01 26.46
N VAL A 45 21.29 68.76 25.42
CA VAL A 45 20.66 68.62 24.11
C VAL A 45 20.92 67.22 23.53
N ILE A 46 22.13 66.66 23.66
CA ILE A 46 22.48 65.31 23.22
C ILE A 46 21.71 64.28 24.04
N MET A 47 21.44 64.48 25.33
CA MET A 47 20.62 63.56 26.14
C MET A 47 19.15 63.51 25.72
N PHE A 48 18.62 64.58 25.10
CA PHE A 48 17.24 64.58 24.57
C PHE A 48 17.14 64.18 23.12
N LEU A 49 18.24 63.84 22.43
CA LEU A 49 18.14 63.19 21.11
C LEU A 49 17.60 61.80 21.24
N PRO A 50 16.78 61.39 20.27
CA PRO A 50 16.19 60.02 20.25
C PRO A 50 17.32 59.00 20.17
N TRP A 51 17.58 58.32 21.28
CA TRP A 51 18.58 57.27 21.38
C TRP A 51 17.86 55.95 21.55
N THR A 52 18.16 54.95 20.69
CA THR A 52 17.57 53.60 20.74
C THR A 52 18.58 52.61 21.29
N GLN A 53 18.12 51.75 22.19
CA GLN A 53 18.91 50.61 22.66
C GLN A 53 19.04 49.59 21.55
N THR A 54 20.25 49.19 21.20
CA THR A 54 20.52 48.21 20.15
C THR A 54 20.98 46.90 20.75
N ILE A 55 20.35 45.82 20.32
CA ILE A 55 20.73 44.42 20.62
C ILE A 55 21.57 43.92 19.44
N ARG A 56 22.77 43.41 19.74
CA ARG A 56 23.68 42.87 18.71
C ARG A 56 23.72 41.35 18.79
N ALA A 57 23.51 40.69 17.65
CA ALA A 57 23.65 39.27 17.52
C ALA A 57 24.34 38.91 16.20
N LYS A 58 24.89 37.70 16.14
CA LYS A 58 25.42 37.13 14.88
C LYS A 58 24.40 36.26 14.25
N GLY A 59 24.26 36.33 12.94
CA GLY A 59 23.35 35.53 12.16
C GLY A 59 24.00 34.92 10.93
N LYS A 60 23.29 34.02 10.30
CA LYS A 60 23.66 33.44 9.00
C LYS A 60 22.48 33.56 8.03
N ILE A 61 22.80 33.65 6.75
CA ILE A 61 21.77 33.66 5.71
C ILE A 61 21.18 32.26 5.64
N THR A 62 19.85 32.17 5.63
CA THR A 62 19.07 30.98 5.45
C THR A 62 17.85 31.28 4.55
N THR A 63 16.99 30.31 4.32
CA THR A 63 15.73 30.53 3.60
C THR A 63 14.58 30.70 4.59
N LEU A 64 13.64 31.58 4.24
CA LEU A 64 12.50 31.92 5.10
C LEU A 64 11.61 30.70 5.37
N ARG A 65 11.40 29.87 4.37
CA ARG A 65 10.57 28.65 4.46
C ARG A 65 11.41 27.40 4.29
N PRO A 66 11.08 26.31 5.01
CA PRO A 66 11.77 25.01 4.85
C PRO A 66 11.75 24.47 3.42
N GLU A 67 10.69 24.75 2.66
CA GLU A 67 10.50 24.34 1.26
C GLU A 67 11.56 24.96 0.32
N TYR A 68 12.13 26.09 0.68
CA TYR A 68 13.16 26.77 -0.10
C TYR A 68 14.59 26.39 0.29
N ARG A 69 14.75 25.47 1.23
CA ARG A 69 16.08 24.93 1.55
C ARG A 69 16.60 24.05 0.42
N PRO A 70 17.91 23.97 0.25
CA PRO A 70 18.49 23.02 -0.66
C PRO A 70 17.96 21.61 -0.37
N GLN A 71 17.39 20.97 -1.38
CA GLN A 71 16.86 19.62 -1.28
C GLN A 71 17.85 18.62 -1.85
N SER A 72 18.21 17.65 -1.03
CA SER A 72 19.07 16.56 -1.44
C SER A 72 18.27 15.54 -2.21
N ILE A 73 18.80 15.09 -3.33
CA ILE A 73 18.21 14.08 -4.21
C ILE A 73 18.83 12.73 -3.90
N TYR A 74 17.95 11.76 -3.63
CA TYR A 74 18.31 10.39 -3.29
C TYR A 74 17.72 9.42 -4.32
N PRO A 75 18.45 8.39 -4.74
CA PRO A 75 17.89 7.34 -5.57
C PRO A 75 16.98 6.45 -4.73
N VAL A 76 15.85 6.04 -5.30
CA VAL A 76 14.91 5.10 -4.69
C VAL A 76 15.40 3.65 -4.83
N ILE A 77 16.20 3.40 -5.87
CA ILE A 77 16.78 2.09 -6.17
C ILE A 77 18.29 2.20 -6.31
N PRO A 78 19.05 1.18 -5.90
CA PRO A 78 20.48 1.14 -6.17
C PRO A 78 20.74 0.91 -7.66
N GLY A 79 21.80 1.53 -8.19
CA GLY A 79 22.18 1.43 -9.58
C GLY A 79 23.58 1.98 -9.85
N ALA A 80 24.08 1.84 -11.07
CA ALA A 80 25.29 2.50 -11.53
C ALA A 80 24.90 3.72 -12.39
N ILE A 81 25.61 4.82 -12.23
CA ILE A 81 25.35 6.04 -13.00
C ILE A 81 25.73 5.80 -14.46
N GLU A 82 24.74 5.79 -15.35
CA GLU A 82 24.94 5.60 -16.80
C GLU A 82 25.20 6.93 -17.49
N PHE A 83 24.38 7.94 -17.21
CA PHE A 83 24.45 9.22 -17.88
C PHE A 83 23.95 10.37 -17.00
N TRP A 84 24.61 11.53 -17.08
CA TRP A 84 24.23 12.80 -16.46
C TRP A 84 23.61 13.72 -17.51
N TYR A 85 22.41 14.22 -17.27
CA TYR A 85 21.74 15.20 -18.13
C TYR A 85 22.00 16.63 -17.70
N VAL A 86 22.46 16.85 -16.46
CA VAL A 86 22.66 18.17 -15.85
C VAL A 86 24.06 18.30 -15.25
N ARG A 87 24.50 19.56 -15.05
CA ARG A 87 25.77 19.92 -14.43
C ARG A 87 25.51 20.85 -13.23
N GLU A 88 26.53 21.02 -12.37
CA GLU A 88 26.48 22.01 -11.30
C GLU A 88 26.28 23.41 -11.91
N GLY A 89 25.29 24.15 -11.42
CA GLY A 89 24.90 25.47 -11.91
C GLY A 89 23.76 25.49 -12.92
N ASP A 90 23.35 24.33 -13.47
CA ASP A 90 22.24 24.27 -14.41
C ASP A 90 20.91 24.55 -13.74
N THR A 91 20.00 25.23 -14.45
CA THR A 91 18.63 25.44 -14.03
C THR A 91 17.76 24.29 -14.51
N VAL A 92 16.99 23.70 -13.61
CA VAL A 92 16.09 22.56 -13.85
C VAL A 92 14.66 22.90 -13.46
N ARG A 93 13.70 22.28 -14.15
CA ARG A 93 12.28 22.35 -13.82
C ARG A 93 11.82 21.06 -13.17
N ALA A 94 10.73 21.14 -12.42
CA ALA A 94 10.08 19.95 -11.87
C ALA A 94 9.77 18.94 -12.97
N GLY A 95 10.23 17.69 -12.80
CA GLY A 95 10.08 16.61 -13.78
C GLY A 95 11.24 16.46 -14.77
N ASP A 96 12.16 17.42 -14.86
CA ASP A 96 13.35 17.28 -15.71
C ASP A 96 14.22 16.11 -15.25
N THR A 97 14.69 15.30 -16.20
CA THR A 97 15.59 14.17 -15.91
C THR A 97 16.98 14.69 -15.55
N LEU A 98 17.47 14.32 -14.38
CA LEU A 98 18.77 14.74 -13.85
C LEU A 98 19.87 13.76 -14.25
N LEU A 99 19.60 12.46 -14.08
CA LEU A 99 20.52 11.39 -14.42
C LEU A 99 19.78 10.10 -14.73
N LYS A 100 20.45 9.20 -15.43
CA LYS A 100 20.00 7.83 -15.70
C LYS A 100 20.87 6.85 -14.95
N LEU A 101 20.23 5.91 -14.27
CA LEU A 101 20.87 4.77 -13.60
C LEU A 101 20.76 3.53 -14.49
N THR A 102 21.77 2.67 -14.42
CA THR A 102 21.76 1.31 -14.97
C THR A 102 21.61 0.30 -13.85
N GLU A 103 20.88 -0.76 -14.12
CA GLU A 103 20.66 -1.85 -13.16
C GLU A 103 21.98 -2.57 -12.83
N ILE A 104 22.12 -2.94 -11.54
CA ILE A 104 23.26 -3.70 -11.04
C ILE A 104 22.87 -5.08 -10.50
N LYS A 105 21.55 -5.34 -10.31
CA LYS A 105 21.05 -6.62 -9.83
C LYS A 105 20.74 -7.55 -10.99
N THR A 106 21.29 -8.75 -10.99
CA THR A 106 21.15 -9.75 -12.05
C THR A 106 19.70 -10.15 -12.34
N GLU A 107 18.80 -10.04 -11.34
CA GLU A 107 17.37 -10.37 -11.46
C GLU A 107 16.62 -9.47 -12.47
N TYR A 108 17.16 -8.28 -12.77
CA TYR A 108 16.52 -7.26 -13.59
C TYR A 108 17.32 -6.93 -14.87
N PHE A 109 18.34 -7.73 -15.22
CA PHE A 109 19.16 -7.48 -16.41
C PHE A 109 18.47 -7.77 -17.73
N ASP A 110 17.35 -8.52 -17.70
CA ASP A 110 16.61 -8.82 -18.93
C ASP A 110 15.85 -7.57 -19.42
N PRO A 111 16.21 -7.00 -20.57
CA PRO A 111 15.54 -5.82 -21.11
C PRO A 111 14.06 -6.10 -21.48
N ASN A 112 13.71 -7.38 -21.73
CA ASN A 112 12.36 -7.80 -22.09
C ASN A 112 11.59 -8.37 -20.87
N LEU A 113 12.06 -8.14 -19.64
CA LEU A 113 11.45 -8.71 -18.44
C LEU A 113 9.97 -8.33 -18.30
N ILE A 114 9.63 -7.07 -18.57
CA ILE A 114 8.26 -6.56 -18.49
C ILE A 114 7.37 -7.27 -19.53
N ASP A 115 7.82 -7.37 -20.77
CA ASP A 115 7.05 -7.99 -21.85
C ASP A 115 6.84 -9.49 -21.59
N ARG A 116 7.87 -10.20 -21.14
CA ARG A 116 7.75 -11.61 -20.76
C ARG A 116 6.80 -11.82 -19.59
N THR A 117 6.84 -10.95 -18.59
CA THR A 117 5.92 -11.03 -17.46
C THR A 117 4.48 -10.78 -17.92
N LYS A 118 4.28 -9.83 -18.84
CA LYS A 118 2.97 -9.57 -19.45
C LYS A 118 2.45 -10.77 -20.25
N GLU A 119 3.30 -11.43 -21.02
CA GLU A 119 2.94 -12.67 -21.71
C GLU A 119 2.55 -13.80 -20.73
N GLN A 120 3.27 -13.92 -19.60
CA GLN A 120 2.93 -14.86 -18.54
C GLN A 120 1.57 -14.56 -17.89
N VAL A 121 1.26 -13.27 -17.67
CA VAL A 121 -0.06 -12.83 -17.18
C VAL A 121 -1.15 -13.28 -18.16
N LEU A 122 -1.00 -12.98 -19.45
CA LEU A 122 -1.96 -13.37 -20.50
C LEU A 122 -2.16 -14.89 -20.58
N ALA A 123 -1.07 -15.67 -20.52
CA ALA A 123 -1.13 -17.13 -20.50
C ALA A 123 -1.90 -17.67 -19.29
N LYS A 124 -1.72 -17.07 -18.11
CA LYS A 124 -2.46 -17.46 -16.90
C LYS A 124 -3.92 -17.01 -16.93
N GLU A 125 -4.24 -15.85 -17.47
CA GLU A 125 -5.63 -15.41 -17.70
C GLU A 125 -6.36 -16.37 -18.65
N PHE A 126 -5.68 -16.82 -19.71
CA PHE A 126 -6.23 -17.86 -20.59
C PHE A 126 -6.47 -19.18 -19.85
N SER A 127 -5.59 -19.54 -18.91
CA SER A 127 -5.79 -20.73 -18.06
C SER A 127 -7.04 -20.62 -17.18
N VAL A 128 -7.28 -19.45 -16.57
CA VAL A 128 -8.53 -19.17 -15.81
C VAL A 128 -9.74 -19.42 -16.69
N LYS A 129 -9.79 -18.79 -17.87
CA LYS A 129 -10.90 -18.97 -18.82
C LYS A 129 -11.12 -20.41 -19.24
N SER A 130 -10.04 -21.18 -19.42
CA SER A 130 -10.13 -22.60 -19.76
C SER A 130 -10.73 -23.43 -18.63
N TYR A 131 -10.38 -23.13 -17.37
CA TYR A 131 -10.98 -23.81 -16.22
C TYR A 131 -12.44 -23.40 -15.99
N GLU A 132 -12.82 -22.15 -16.27
CA GLU A 132 -14.22 -21.70 -16.26
C GLU A 132 -15.07 -22.49 -17.27
N GLN A 133 -14.59 -22.61 -18.51
CA GLN A 133 -15.26 -23.39 -19.54
C GLN A 133 -15.37 -24.88 -19.17
N LYS A 134 -14.34 -25.44 -18.51
CA LYS A 134 -14.39 -26.81 -17.99
C LYS A 134 -15.44 -26.97 -16.89
N ALA A 135 -15.53 -26.00 -15.97
CA ALA A 135 -16.54 -26.04 -14.90
C ALA A 135 -17.97 -25.97 -15.48
N GLU A 136 -18.20 -25.11 -16.47
CA GLU A 136 -19.46 -24.96 -17.18
C GLU A 136 -19.85 -26.27 -17.94
N ALA A 137 -18.89 -26.86 -18.64
CA ALA A 137 -19.11 -28.13 -19.33
C ALA A 137 -19.49 -29.27 -18.34
N LEU A 138 -18.88 -29.28 -17.17
CA LEU A 138 -19.22 -30.23 -16.10
C LEU A 138 -20.63 -29.98 -15.51
N ASP A 139 -21.09 -28.73 -15.41
CA ASP A 139 -22.46 -28.40 -15.01
C ASP A 139 -23.50 -28.94 -16.03
N VAL A 140 -23.22 -28.77 -17.33
CA VAL A 140 -24.03 -29.36 -18.39
C VAL A 140 -24.01 -30.88 -18.30
N GLN A 141 -22.87 -31.49 -18.05
CA GLN A 141 -22.76 -32.96 -17.88
C GLN A 141 -23.56 -33.46 -16.68
N ILE A 142 -23.51 -32.76 -15.52
CA ILE A 142 -24.28 -33.14 -14.32
C ILE A 142 -25.79 -33.11 -14.61
N SER A 143 -26.27 -32.05 -15.28
CA SER A 143 -27.68 -31.93 -15.65
C SER A 143 -28.12 -33.02 -16.61
N ALA A 144 -27.34 -33.34 -17.64
CA ALA A 144 -27.61 -34.43 -18.57
C ALA A 144 -27.64 -35.82 -17.89
N LEU A 145 -26.68 -36.08 -16.98
CA LEU A 145 -26.67 -37.33 -16.19
C LEU A 145 -27.90 -37.46 -15.28
N SER A 146 -28.34 -36.35 -14.67
CA SER A 146 -29.53 -36.30 -13.83
C SER A 146 -30.80 -36.60 -14.63
N GLU A 147 -30.94 -36.06 -15.83
CA GLU A 147 -32.06 -36.32 -16.71
C GLU A 147 -32.03 -37.76 -17.23
N ALA A 148 -30.87 -38.26 -17.65
CA ALA A 148 -30.69 -39.66 -18.06
C ALA A 148 -31.02 -40.63 -16.92
N GLN A 149 -30.67 -40.34 -15.68
CA GLN A 149 -31.06 -41.09 -14.49
C GLN A 149 -32.58 -41.17 -14.38
N LYS A 150 -33.27 -40.05 -14.46
CA LYS A 150 -34.73 -39.97 -14.36
C LYS A 150 -35.41 -40.84 -15.42
N LEU A 151 -35.01 -40.69 -16.68
CA LEU A 151 -35.58 -41.50 -17.79
C LEU A 151 -35.31 -43.00 -17.61
N LYS A 152 -34.11 -43.37 -17.13
CA LYS A 152 -33.77 -44.79 -16.93
C LYS A 152 -34.53 -45.42 -15.76
N LEU A 153 -34.75 -44.66 -14.68
CA LEU A 153 -35.58 -45.09 -13.56
C LEU A 153 -37.04 -45.29 -13.98
N GLU A 154 -37.58 -44.36 -14.78
CA GLU A 154 -38.96 -44.48 -15.32
C GLU A 154 -39.12 -45.70 -16.23
N GLN A 155 -38.13 -45.94 -17.10
CA GLN A 155 -38.10 -47.15 -17.94
C GLN A 155 -38.13 -48.42 -17.09
N THR A 156 -37.34 -48.48 -16.01
CA THR A 156 -37.25 -49.63 -15.14
C THR A 156 -38.51 -49.80 -14.28
N ASP A 157 -39.13 -48.68 -13.83
CA ASP A 157 -40.43 -48.73 -13.14
C ASP A 157 -41.52 -49.33 -14.03
N ASN A 158 -41.53 -49.01 -15.33
CA ASN A 158 -42.44 -49.64 -16.30
C ASN A 158 -42.17 -51.14 -16.46
N LYS A 159 -40.91 -51.61 -16.48
CA LYS A 159 -40.58 -53.04 -16.45
C LYS A 159 -41.10 -53.71 -15.17
N ILE A 160 -40.99 -53.11 -14.01
CA ILE A 160 -41.54 -53.62 -12.75
C ILE A 160 -43.07 -53.77 -12.81
N LYS A 161 -43.78 -52.76 -13.37
CA LYS A 161 -45.25 -52.85 -13.58
C LYS A 161 -45.61 -54.00 -14.48
N GLN A 162 -44.90 -54.19 -15.59
CA GLN A 162 -45.11 -55.35 -16.51
C GLN A 162 -44.87 -56.71 -15.82
N ALA A 163 -43.76 -56.81 -15.04
CA ALA A 163 -43.46 -58.00 -14.27
C ALA A 163 -44.55 -58.31 -13.23
N LYS A 164 -45.12 -57.32 -12.54
CA LYS A 164 -46.23 -57.45 -11.60
C LYS A 164 -47.49 -58.00 -12.30
N LEU A 165 -47.85 -57.43 -13.46
CA LEU A 165 -49.02 -57.94 -14.24
C LEU A 165 -48.80 -59.36 -14.71
N LYS A 166 -47.58 -59.74 -15.13
CA LYS A 166 -47.22 -61.10 -15.51
C LYS A 166 -47.38 -62.10 -14.36
N ILE A 167 -46.90 -61.73 -13.14
CA ILE A 167 -47.08 -62.50 -11.92
C ILE A 167 -48.58 -62.73 -11.65
N GLN A 168 -49.40 -61.67 -11.78
CA GLN A 168 -50.84 -61.77 -11.57
C GLN A 168 -51.49 -62.75 -12.56
N SER A 169 -51.16 -62.69 -13.86
CA SER A 169 -51.62 -63.62 -14.91
C SER A 169 -51.17 -65.02 -14.61
N ASP A 170 -49.88 -65.27 -14.34
CA ASP A 170 -49.33 -66.58 -14.09
C ASP A 170 -49.86 -67.18 -12.76
N SER A 171 -50.20 -66.36 -11.77
CA SER A 171 -50.86 -66.80 -10.54
C SER A 171 -52.30 -67.33 -10.80
N ILE A 172 -53.05 -66.61 -11.67
CA ILE A 172 -54.40 -67.02 -12.05
C ILE A 172 -54.35 -68.35 -12.85
N ASP A 173 -53.42 -68.47 -13.80
CA ASP A 173 -53.20 -69.69 -14.59
C ASP A 173 -52.82 -70.86 -13.68
N MET A 174 -51.95 -70.66 -12.71
CA MET A 174 -51.58 -71.71 -11.73
C MET A 174 -52.78 -72.13 -10.88
N GLN A 175 -53.61 -71.18 -10.38
CA GLN A 175 -54.82 -71.52 -9.62
C GLN A 175 -55.82 -72.32 -10.44
N ALA A 176 -56.06 -71.89 -11.69
CA ALA A 176 -56.94 -72.61 -12.60
C ALA A 176 -56.46 -74.06 -12.85
N THR A 177 -55.15 -74.24 -13.09
CA THR A 177 -54.52 -75.50 -13.28
C THR A 177 -54.56 -76.37 -12.02
N ARG A 178 -54.42 -75.79 -10.84
CA ARG A 178 -54.52 -76.48 -9.54
C ARG A 178 -55.90 -76.99 -9.30
N ILE A 179 -56.95 -76.21 -9.58
CA ILE A 179 -58.34 -76.67 -9.52
C ILE A 179 -58.62 -77.86 -10.49
N ALA A 180 -58.10 -77.70 -11.74
CA ALA A 180 -58.24 -78.75 -12.71
C ALA A 180 -57.56 -80.08 -12.26
N ASN A 181 -56.38 -79.99 -11.62
CA ASN A 181 -55.67 -81.15 -11.08
C ASN A 181 -56.45 -81.79 -9.90
N ASP A 182 -57.01 -80.99 -8.99
CA ASP A 182 -57.81 -81.49 -7.88
C ASP A 182 -59.07 -82.21 -8.38
N ILE A 183 -59.75 -81.70 -9.40
CA ILE A 183 -60.88 -82.34 -10.04
C ILE A 183 -60.46 -83.69 -10.66
N ALA A 184 -59.37 -83.72 -11.43
CA ALA A 184 -58.84 -84.92 -12.04
C ALA A 184 -58.45 -85.99 -11.00
N LYS A 185 -57.82 -85.54 -9.87
CA LYS A 185 -57.48 -86.44 -8.76
C LYS A 185 -58.69 -87.04 -8.10
N PHE A 186 -59.74 -86.29 -7.83
CA PHE A 186 -60.99 -86.78 -7.29
C PHE A 186 -61.68 -87.73 -8.28
N GLN A 187 -61.66 -87.43 -9.59
CA GLN A 187 -62.19 -88.31 -10.61
C GLN A 187 -61.44 -89.67 -10.70
N PHE A 188 -60.11 -89.63 -10.59
CA PHE A 188 -59.28 -90.83 -10.56
C PHE A 188 -59.55 -91.64 -9.30
N LEU A 189 -59.57 -91.05 -8.08
CA LEU A 189 -59.90 -91.76 -6.84
C LEU A 189 -61.29 -92.49 -6.90
N ARG A 190 -62.27 -91.84 -7.48
CA ARG A 190 -63.60 -92.43 -7.70
C ARG A 190 -63.52 -93.59 -8.69
N ALA A 191 -62.82 -93.41 -9.81
CA ALA A 191 -62.62 -94.42 -10.80
C ALA A 191 -61.88 -95.67 -10.25
N ASP A 192 -60.86 -95.46 -9.39
CA ASP A 192 -60.11 -96.52 -8.73
C ASP A 192 -61.01 -97.34 -7.81
N THR A 193 -61.87 -96.70 -7.05
CA THR A 193 -62.85 -97.40 -6.19
C THR A 193 -63.84 -98.22 -7.04
N MET A 194 -64.34 -97.66 -8.15
CA MET A 194 -65.26 -98.35 -9.05
C MET A 194 -64.61 -99.52 -9.81
N TYR A 195 -63.32 -99.37 -10.20
CA TYR A 195 -62.55 -100.41 -10.84
C TYR A 195 -62.32 -101.59 -9.89
N ARG A 196 -61.95 -101.37 -8.65
CA ARG A 196 -61.80 -102.37 -7.61
C ARG A 196 -63.13 -103.14 -7.30
N ALA A 197 -64.24 -102.42 -7.42
CA ALA A 197 -65.59 -103.01 -7.27
C ALA A 197 -66.08 -103.72 -8.54
N GLY A 198 -65.32 -103.79 -9.64
CA GLY A 198 -65.68 -104.45 -10.87
C GLY A 198 -66.71 -103.72 -11.75
N VAL A 199 -66.97 -102.39 -11.46
CA VAL A 199 -68.02 -101.60 -12.12
C VAL A 199 -67.57 -100.96 -13.44
N ILE A 200 -66.27 -100.72 -13.60
CA ILE A 200 -65.71 -100.08 -14.81
C ILE A 200 -64.60 -100.95 -15.42
N SER A 201 -64.32 -100.71 -16.75
CA SER A 201 -63.25 -101.40 -17.47
C SER A 201 -61.87 -100.85 -17.14
N LEU A 202 -60.80 -101.64 -17.31
CA LEU A 202 -59.41 -101.22 -17.15
C LEU A 202 -59.10 -100.00 -18.02
N THR A 203 -59.54 -99.95 -19.26
CA THR A 203 -59.32 -98.81 -20.20
C THR A 203 -59.86 -97.52 -19.66
N LYS A 204 -61.04 -97.49 -19.01
CA LYS A 204 -61.60 -96.28 -18.38
C LYS A 204 -60.82 -95.85 -17.14
N TRP A 205 -60.30 -96.80 -16.38
CA TRP A 205 -59.41 -96.49 -15.23
C TRP A 205 -58.09 -95.91 -15.69
N GLU A 206 -57.47 -96.51 -16.71
CA GLU A 206 -56.23 -96.00 -17.32
C GLU A 206 -56.42 -94.62 -17.92
N GLU A 207 -57.51 -94.31 -18.59
CA GLU A 207 -57.85 -92.95 -19.08
C GLU A 207 -57.87 -91.91 -17.94
N LYS A 208 -58.50 -92.21 -16.81
CA LYS A 208 -58.55 -91.30 -15.69
C LYS A 208 -57.21 -91.17 -14.98
N ARG A 209 -56.40 -92.22 -14.91
CA ARG A 209 -55.02 -92.20 -14.42
C ARG A 209 -54.14 -91.30 -15.30
N ASN A 210 -54.20 -91.53 -16.62
CA ASN A 210 -53.43 -90.70 -17.56
C ASN A 210 -53.80 -89.20 -17.47
N LYS A 211 -55.12 -88.92 -17.35
CA LYS A 211 -55.60 -87.52 -17.17
C LYS A 211 -55.10 -86.88 -15.90
N MET A 212 -55.05 -87.62 -14.80
CA MET A 212 -54.49 -87.15 -13.55
C MET A 212 -52.98 -86.87 -13.73
N GLN A 213 -52.20 -87.70 -14.37
CA GLN A 213 -50.78 -87.50 -14.62
C GLN A 213 -50.53 -86.31 -15.55
N GLU A 214 -51.34 -86.10 -16.59
CA GLU A 214 -51.29 -84.94 -17.49
C GLU A 214 -51.53 -83.65 -16.71
N THR A 215 -52.53 -83.62 -15.81
CA THR A 215 -52.84 -82.43 -15.02
C THR A 215 -51.79 -82.12 -13.96
N ILE A 216 -51.12 -83.12 -13.36
CA ILE A 216 -49.96 -82.92 -12.46
C ILE A 216 -48.81 -82.34 -13.22
N ALA A 217 -48.44 -82.83 -14.41
CA ALA A 217 -47.40 -82.32 -15.23
C ALA A 217 -47.68 -80.85 -15.62
N LYS A 218 -48.93 -80.53 -15.97
CA LYS A 218 -49.35 -79.14 -16.29
C LYS A 218 -49.31 -78.23 -15.09
N LEU A 219 -49.67 -78.68 -13.87
CA LEU A 219 -49.55 -77.90 -12.63
C LEU A 219 -48.12 -77.59 -12.36
N ASN A 220 -47.18 -78.54 -12.39
CA ASN A 220 -45.76 -78.28 -12.18
C ASN A 220 -45.19 -77.25 -13.19
N ALA A 221 -45.62 -77.36 -14.46
CA ALA A 221 -45.21 -76.39 -15.47
C ALA A 221 -45.69 -74.94 -15.17
N THR A 222 -46.99 -74.80 -14.72
CA THR A 222 -47.52 -73.49 -14.35
C THR A 222 -46.95 -72.96 -13.04
N GLU A 223 -46.63 -73.76 -12.03
CA GLU A 223 -45.91 -73.38 -10.83
C GLU A 223 -44.49 -72.88 -11.15
N ASN A 224 -43.77 -73.62 -12.01
CA ASN A 224 -42.46 -73.19 -12.47
C ASN A 224 -42.51 -71.79 -13.20
N LYS A 225 -43.53 -71.63 -14.07
CA LYS A 225 -43.76 -70.36 -14.79
C LYS A 225 -44.03 -69.23 -13.83
N PHE A 226 -44.82 -69.41 -12.80
CA PHE A 226 -45.10 -68.44 -11.75
C PHE A 226 -43.84 -68.06 -10.95
N LEU A 227 -43.00 -69.09 -10.60
CA LEU A 227 -41.72 -68.85 -9.92
C LEU A 227 -40.73 -68.01 -10.78
N ILE A 228 -40.69 -68.36 -12.10
CA ILE A 228 -39.87 -67.56 -13.07
C ILE A 228 -40.34 -66.14 -13.08
N SER A 229 -41.65 -65.83 -13.13
CA SER A 229 -42.16 -64.45 -13.12
C SER A 229 -41.85 -63.70 -11.83
N LYS A 230 -41.86 -64.42 -10.68
CA LYS A 230 -41.37 -63.77 -9.41
C LYS A 230 -39.90 -63.42 -9.45
N ASN A 231 -39.06 -64.30 -10.02
CA ASN A 231 -37.62 -63.99 -10.17
C ASN A 231 -37.38 -62.84 -11.15
N GLU A 232 -38.18 -62.71 -12.22
CA GLU A 232 -38.15 -61.62 -13.14
C GLU A 232 -38.46 -60.27 -12.42
N LEU A 233 -39.46 -60.23 -11.52
CA LEU A 233 -39.72 -59.01 -10.70
C LEU A 233 -38.59 -58.72 -9.78
N LEU A 234 -38.01 -59.69 -9.09
CA LEU A 234 -36.87 -59.48 -8.19
C LEU A 234 -35.68 -58.92 -8.95
N ASN A 235 -35.36 -59.46 -10.13
CA ASN A 235 -34.28 -58.96 -10.99
C ASN A 235 -34.55 -57.50 -11.43
N ALA A 236 -35.80 -57.16 -11.78
CA ALA A 236 -36.13 -55.75 -12.13
C ALA A 236 -35.99 -54.82 -10.95
N LEU A 237 -36.29 -55.24 -9.71
CA LEU A 237 -36.05 -54.44 -8.50
C LEU A 237 -34.55 -54.24 -8.20
N ILE A 238 -33.74 -55.30 -8.42
CA ILE A 238 -32.28 -55.21 -8.29
C ILE A 238 -31.71 -54.24 -9.36
N GLU A 239 -32.17 -54.34 -10.61
CA GLU A 239 -31.80 -53.46 -11.71
C GLU A 239 -32.10 -51.98 -11.36
N LEU A 240 -33.25 -51.66 -10.74
CA LEU A 240 -33.63 -50.34 -10.30
C LEU A 240 -32.61 -49.75 -9.33
N ASN A 241 -32.20 -50.53 -8.32
CA ASN A 241 -31.23 -50.10 -7.32
C ASN A 241 -29.83 -49.93 -7.92
N SER A 242 -29.42 -50.83 -8.81
CA SER A 242 -28.14 -50.73 -9.52
C SER A 242 -28.06 -49.46 -10.36
N ILE A 243 -29.13 -49.15 -11.14
CA ILE A 243 -29.19 -47.91 -11.93
C ILE A 243 -29.10 -46.68 -11.05
N ARG A 244 -29.82 -46.67 -9.91
CA ARG A 244 -29.76 -45.54 -8.97
C ARG A 244 -28.35 -45.33 -8.47
N GLN A 245 -27.66 -46.37 -8.06
CA GLN A 245 -26.30 -46.32 -7.57
C GLN A 245 -25.31 -45.84 -8.65
N ASP A 246 -25.35 -46.44 -9.83
CA ASP A 246 -24.48 -46.08 -10.96
C ASP A 246 -24.54 -44.61 -11.34
N TYR A 247 -25.76 -44.05 -11.42
CA TYR A 247 -25.95 -42.65 -11.76
C TYR A 247 -25.55 -41.75 -10.60
N THR A 248 -25.79 -42.13 -9.34
CA THR A 248 -25.34 -41.37 -8.17
C THR A 248 -23.83 -41.28 -8.16
N ASP A 249 -23.10 -42.35 -8.45
CA ASP A 249 -21.66 -42.39 -8.52
C ASP A 249 -21.11 -41.50 -9.65
N LYS A 250 -21.73 -41.59 -10.86
CA LYS A 250 -21.36 -40.75 -12.00
C LYS A 250 -21.58 -39.27 -11.72
N ILE A 251 -22.72 -38.88 -11.13
CA ILE A 251 -23.04 -37.50 -10.76
C ILE A 251 -22.11 -37.03 -9.68
N SER A 252 -21.79 -37.82 -8.66
CA SER A 252 -20.87 -37.49 -7.59
C SER A 252 -19.47 -37.27 -8.12
N LYS A 253 -19.00 -38.09 -9.04
CA LYS A 253 -17.71 -37.91 -9.72
C LYS A 253 -17.68 -36.62 -10.52
N ALA A 254 -18.68 -36.35 -11.35
CA ALA A 254 -18.76 -35.10 -12.12
C ALA A 254 -18.80 -33.87 -11.24
N LYS A 255 -19.50 -33.91 -10.08
CA LYS A 255 -19.48 -32.84 -9.07
C LYS A 255 -18.09 -32.64 -8.46
N SER A 256 -17.39 -33.74 -8.13
CA SER A 256 -16.01 -33.67 -7.63
C SER A 256 -15.06 -33.04 -8.63
N ASP A 257 -15.16 -33.43 -9.91
CA ASP A 257 -14.37 -32.88 -10.99
C ASP A 257 -14.65 -31.37 -11.20
N ARG A 258 -15.94 -30.97 -11.05
CA ARG A 258 -16.34 -29.55 -11.08
C ARG A 258 -15.72 -28.76 -9.93
N PHE A 259 -15.76 -29.26 -8.70
CA PHE A 259 -15.13 -28.59 -7.56
C PHE A 259 -13.62 -28.50 -7.74
N SER A 260 -12.99 -29.51 -8.31
CA SER A 260 -11.55 -29.45 -8.66
C SER A 260 -11.26 -28.39 -9.73
N ALA A 261 -12.13 -28.23 -10.73
CA ALA A 261 -12.00 -27.18 -11.73
C ALA A 261 -12.15 -25.79 -11.10
N ILE A 262 -13.12 -25.61 -10.19
CA ILE A 262 -13.31 -24.35 -9.45
C ILE A 262 -12.09 -24.03 -8.57
N SER A 263 -11.53 -25.01 -7.86
CA SER A 263 -10.28 -24.82 -7.10
C SER A 263 -9.15 -24.34 -8.01
N SER A 264 -9.02 -24.96 -9.20
CA SER A 264 -8.01 -24.56 -10.19
C SER A 264 -8.21 -23.14 -10.74
N ILE A 265 -9.47 -22.65 -10.80
CA ILE A 265 -9.77 -21.24 -11.14
C ILE A 265 -9.14 -20.32 -10.10
N TYR A 266 -9.42 -20.52 -8.80
CA TYR A 266 -8.89 -19.67 -7.73
C TYR A 266 -7.37 -19.73 -7.63
N ASP A 267 -6.76 -20.90 -7.83
CA ASP A 267 -5.30 -21.04 -7.86
C ASP A 267 -4.69 -20.29 -9.04
N ALA A 268 -5.33 -20.34 -10.21
CA ALA A 268 -4.90 -19.60 -11.39
C ALA A 268 -5.10 -18.09 -11.22
N GLU A 269 -6.22 -17.62 -10.66
CA GLU A 269 -6.47 -16.22 -10.32
C GLU A 269 -5.45 -15.66 -9.33
N GLY A 270 -5.12 -16.44 -8.29
CA GLY A 270 -4.07 -16.11 -7.34
C GLY A 270 -2.71 -15.94 -8.03
N SER A 271 -2.41 -16.81 -9.00
CA SER A 271 -1.19 -16.71 -9.82
C SER A 271 -1.20 -15.48 -10.73
N VAL A 272 -2.35 -15.16 -11.35
CA VAL A 272 -2.53 -13.93 -12.14
C VAL A 272 -2.29 -12.69 -11.30
N SER A 273 -2.89 -12.63 -10.11
CA SER A 273 -2.71 -11.50 -9.18
C SER A 273 -1.24 -11.31 -8.79
N LYS A 274 -0.54 -12.41 -8.49
CA LYS A 274 0.89 -12.38 -8.18
C LYS A 274 1.72 -11.84 -9.34
N LEU A 275 1.52 -12.36 -10.54
CA LEU A 275 2.24 -11.93 -11.74
C LEU A 275 1.94 -10.45 -12.12
N LYS A 276 0.69 -9.99 -11.93
CA LYS A 276 0.34 -8.57 -12.11
C LYS A 276 1.05 -7.66 -11.12
N ASN A 277 1.19 -8.08 -9.86
CA ASN A 277 1.97 -7.34 -8.87
C ASN A 277 3.44 -7.28 -9.24
N GLU A 278 4.02 -8.40 -9.72
CA GLU A 278 5.39 -8.44 -10.21
C GLU A 278 5.57 -7.52 -11.42
N GLN A 279 4.66 -7.56 -12.40
CA GLN A 279 4.67 -6.65 -13.56
C GLN A 279 4.65 -5.19 -13.13
N THR A 280 3.73 -4.79 -12.23
CA THR A 280 3.63 -3.42 -11.73
C THR A 280 4.90 -2.99 -11.01
N ASN A 281 5.51 -3.89 -10.23
CA ASN A 281 6.78 -3.63 -9.56
C ASN A 281 7.91 -3.39 -10.57
N TYR A 282 7.98 -4.17 -11.65
CA TYR A 282 8.99 -4.00 -12.70
C TYR A 282 8.77 -2.70 -13.48
N GLU A 283 7.52 -2.34 -13.80
CA GLU A 283 7.18 -1.08 -14.45
C GLU A 283 7.54 0.12 -13.59
N SER A 284 7.20 0.10 -12.29
CA SER A 284 7.55 1.14 -11.33
C SER A 284 9.07 1.26 -11.16
N ARG A 285 9.77 0.12 -11.06
CA ARG A 285 11.23 0.10 -10.97
C ARG A 285 11.87 0.71 -12.22
N ASN A 286 11.34 0.45 -13.40
CA ASN A 286 11.85 1.01 -14.65
C ASN A 286 11.77 2.55 -14.68
N GLN A 287 10.75 3.14 -14.07
CA GLN A 287 10.64 4.60 -13.93
C GLN A 287 11.73 5.16 -13.01
N PHE A 288 12.13 4.43 -11.97
CA PHE A 288 13.14 4.87 -11.02
C PHE A 288 14.58 4.86 -11.56
N TYR A 289 14.83 4.32 -12.75
CA TYR A 289 16.12 4.49 -13.43
C TYR A 289 16.36 5.94 -13.89
N TYR A 290 15.31 6.72 -14.11
CA TYR A 290 15.40 8.12 -14.43
C TYR A 290 15.11 8.94 -13.16
N ILE A 291 16.15 9.54 -12.61
CA ILE A 291 15.99 10.43 -11.46
C ILE A 291 15.62 11.81 -11.97
N THR A 292 14.47 12.33 -11.52
CA THR A 292 13.90 13.60 -11.97
C THR A 292 13.95 14.64 -10.86
N ALA A 293 13.95 15.92 -11.24
CA ALA A 293 13.89 17.05 -10.33
C ALA A 293 12.51 17.12 -9.65
N PRO A 294 12.43 17.17 -8.31
CA PRO A 294 11.17 17.29 -7.58
C PRO A 294 10.54 18.68 -7.67
N GLN A 295 11.33 19.69 -7.99
CA GLN A 295 10.93 21.09 -8.04
C GLN A 295 11.83 21.92 -8.96
N ASP A 296 11.38 23.13 -9.32
CA ASP A 296 12.16 24.10 -10.07
C ASP A 296 13.32 24.61 -9.22
N GLY A 297 14.52 24.65 -9.79
CA GLY A 297 15.69 25.09 -9.03
C GLY A 297 16.99 25.12 -9.84
N ILE A 298 18.06 25.32 -9.14
CA ILE A 298 19.42 25.31 -9.66
C ILE A 298 20.17 24.17 -9.00
N VAL A 299 20.85 23.34 -9.78
CA VAL A 299 21.73 22.27 -9.27
C VAL A 299 22.88 22.90 -8.50
N SER A 300 22.86 22.74 -7.18
CA SER A 300 23.83 23.40 -6.28
C SER A 300 25.13 22.61 -6.18
N LYS A 301 25.03 21.29 -5.95
CA LYS A 301 26.20 20.43 -5.76
C LYS A 301 25.91 19.02 -6.18
N ILE A 302 26.89 18.39 -6.84
CA ILE A 302 26.88 16.97 -7.21
C ILE A 302 27.92 16.24 -6.37
N TYR A 303 27.49 15.29 -5.55
CA TYR A 303 28.36 14.51 -4.66
C TYR A 303 29.02 13.34 -5.36
N LYS A 304 28.30 12.69 -6.30
CA LYS A 304 28.75 11.56 -7.10
C LYS A 304 29.04 12.01 -8.52
N LYS A 305 30.28 11.87 -8.97
CA LYS A 305 30.70 12.46 -10.25
C LYS A 305 31.13 11.45 -11.32
N GLY A 306 31.37 10.19 -10.93
CA GLY A 306 31.88 9.16 -11.81
C GLY A 306 30.78 8.50 -12.64
N LEU A 307 30.99 8.37 -13.97
CA LEU A 307 30.21 7.43 -14.79
C LEU A 307 30.55 6.00 -14.37
N GLY A 308 29.56 5.13 -14.21
CA GLY A 308 29.71 3.78 -13.70
C GLY A 308 29.85 3.70 -12.17
N GLU A 309 29.82 4.82 -11.45
CA GLU A 309 29.84 4.82 -9.98
C GLU A 309 28.53 4.23 -9.44
N ILE A 310 28.65 3.28 -8.51
CA ILE A 310 27.50 2.63 -7.89
C ILE A 310 26.96 3.51 -6.77
N VAL A 311 25.65 3.79 -6.83
CA VAL A 311 24.90 4.51 -5.80
C VAL A 311 23.93 3.55 -5.11
N LYS A 312 23.80 3.72 -3.80
CA LYS A 312 22.88 2.93 -2.98
C LYS A 312 21.57 3.69 -2.81
N ASP A 313 20.51 2.97 -2.49
CA ASP A 313 19.24 3.56 -2.09
C ASP A 313 19.44 4.48 -0.87
N GLY A 314 18.84 5.67 -0.91
CA GLY A 314 18.96 6.68 0.15
C GLY A 314 20.34 7.38 0.25
N GLU A 315 21.28 7.14 -0.68
CA GLU A 315 22.56 7.85 -0.73
C GLU A 315 22.40 9.19 -1.46
N GLU A 316 22.92 10.28 -0.89
CA GLU A 316 22.82 11.61 -1.49
C GLU A 316 23.65 11.70 -2.76
N ILE A 317 22.99 12.01 -3.89
CA ILE A 317 23.64 12.15 -5.19
C ILE A 317 23.94 13.59 -5.50
N MET A 318 22.96 14.47 -5.33
CA MET A 318 23.07 15.90 -5.62
C MET A 318 22.11 16.71 -4.75
N SER A 319 22.29 18.02 -4.75
CA SER A 319 21.43 18.98 -4.08
C SER A 319 20.90 20.02 -5.08
N ILE A 320 19.60 20.35 -4.98
CA ILE A 320 18.93 21.36 -5.80
C ILE A 320 18.46 22.49 -4.90
N MET A 321 18.83 23.73 -5.25
CA MET A 321 18.37 24.96 -4.60
C MET A 321 17.17 25.52 -5.37
N PRO A 322 16.03 25.75 -4.75
CA PRO A 322 14.89 26.38 -5.43
C PRO A 322 15.24 27.75 -6.01
N SER A 323 14.79 28.03 -7.23
CA SER A 323 15.10 29.30 -7.92
C SER A 323 14.49 30.53 -7.27
N ASN A 324 13.36 30.39 -6.57
CA ASN A 324 12.61 31.49 -5.93
C ASN A 324 12.76 31.51 -4.40
N ALA A 325 13.93 31.12 -3.90
CA ALA A 325 14.17 31.08 -2.46
C ALA A 325 14.13 32.48 -1.86
N LEU A 326 13.14 32.78 -1.05
CA LEU A 326 13.13 33.97 -0.20
C LEU A 326 14.21 33.81 0.89
N LEU A 327 15.21 34.68 0.85
CA LEU A 327 16.28 34.65 1.82
C LEU A 327 15.85 35.35 3.12
N ALA A 328 16.29 34.78 4.23
CA ALA A 328 16.12 35.32 5.56
C ALA A 328 17.46 35.27 6.31
N VAL A 329 17.58 36.06 7.33
CA VAL A 329 18.72 35.98 8.26
C VAL A 329 18.25 35.28 9.52
N GLU A 330 18.87 34.15 9.83
CA GLU A 330 18.68 33.44 11.09
C GLU A 330 19.72 33.91 12.09
N MET A 331 19.30 34.48 13.21
CA MET A 331 20.18 34.88 14.27
C MET A 331 19.80 34.30 15.62
N TYR A 332 20.76 34.24 16.52
CA TYR A 332 20.61 33.69 17.85
C TYR A 332 20.81 34.75 18.90
N ILE A 333 19.84 34.92 19.80
CA ILE A 333 19.83 35.96 20.85
C ILE A 333 19.79 35.33 22.23
N ARG A 334 20.33 36.07 23.22
CA ARG A 334 20.34 35.62 24.61
C ARG A 334 18.95 35.74 25.23
N PRO A 335 18.60 34.89 26.21
CA PRO A 335 17.30 34.95 26.90
C PRO A 335 16.96 36.29 27.52
N MET A 336 17.98 37.05 27.99
CA MET A 336 17.77 38.35 28.59
C MET A 336 17.30 39.42 27.58
N ASP A 337 17.63 39.26 26.32
CA ASP A 337 17.29 40.19 25.25
C ASP A 337 15.96 39.86 24.57
N TYR A 338 15.48 38.61 24.72
CA TYR A 338 14.25 38.11 24.11
C TYR A 338 12.98 38.91 24.41
N PRO A 339 12.71 39.33 25.68
CA PRO A 339 11.51 40.13 26.01
C PRO A 339 11.45 41.49 25.35
N LEU A 340 12.56 41.97 24.82
CA LEU A 340 12.68 43.30 24.17
C LEU A 340 12.36 43.25 22.68
N LEU A 341 12.17 42.04 22.12
CA LEU A 341 11.94 41.85 20.68
C LEU A 341 10.47 41.57 20.39
N MET A 342 9.98 42.15 19.30
CA MET A 342 8.64 41.95 18.80
C MET A 342 8.68 41.67 17.29
N VAL A 343 7.76 40.85 16.83
CA VAL A 343 7.57 40.61 15.39
C VAL A 343 7.23 41.93 14.71
N GLY A 344 7.86 42.20 13.56
CA GLY A 344 7.71 43.44 12.80
C GLY A 344 8.72 44.54 13.20
N GLN A 345 9.52 44.37 14.24
CA GLN A 345 10.55 45.31 14.64
C GLN A 345 11.62 45.46 13.56
N PRO A 346 12.08 46.71 13.25
CA PRO A 346 13.14 46.96 12.29
C PRO A 346 14.48 46.43 12.81
N VAL A 347 15.22 45.78 11.93
CA VAL A 347 16.56 45.27 12.20
C VAL A 347 17.51 45.74 11.11
N ILE A 348 18.70 46.12 11.54
CA ILE A 348 19.79 46.51 10.63
C ILE A 348 20.87 45.45 10.72
N PHE A 349 21.31 44.95 9.59
CA PHE A 349 22.37 43.96 9.52
C PHE A 349 23.47 44.37 8.51
N THR A 350 24.66 43.88 8.76
CA THR A 350 25.83 44.07 7.92
C THR A 350 26.42 42.72 7.57
N PHE A 351 26.97 42.59 6.39
CA PHE A 351 27.67 41.37 5.97
C PHE A 351 29.15 41.47 6.26
N ASP A 352 29.76 40.39 6.69
CA ASP A 352 31.21 40.34 6.91
C ASP A 352 31.96 40.67 5.61
N GLY A 353 32.92 41.60 5.70
CA GLY A 353 33.70 42.11 4.56
C GLY A 353 33.01 43.22 3.77
N TRP A 354 31.77 43.60 4.08
CA TRP A 354 31.11 44.74 3.46
C TRP A 354 31.41 46.02 4.23
N PRO A 355 31.85 47.09 3.57
CA PRO A 355 32.17 48.35 4.25
C PRO A 355 30.91 49.03 4.79
N ALA A 356 30.76 49.05 6.11
CA ALA A 356 29.63 49.66 6.79
C ALA A 356 30.09 50.46 7.99
N PHE A 357 29.46 51.63 8.17
CA PHE A 357 29.62 52.45 9.37
C PHE A 357 28.31 52.42 10.16
N VAL A 358 28.35 51.82 11.34
CA VAL A 358 27.18 51.67 12.20
C VAL A 358 27.30 52.57 13.41
N PHE A 359 26.37 53.53 13.55
CA PHE A 359 26.25 54.36 14.72
C PHE A 359 25.31 53.71 15.75
N SER A 360 25.91 53.25 16.85
CA SER A 360 25.12 52.66 17.94
C SER A 360 24.22 53.70 18.55
N GLY A 361 22.90 53.41 18.63
CA GLY A 361 21.91 54.34 19.14
C GLY A 361 21.20 55.22 18.09
N TRP A 362 21.75 55.32 16.88
CA TRP A 362 21.16 56.08 15.77
C TRP A 362 21.17 55.26 14.48
N PRO A 363 20.26 54.34 14.35
CA PRO A 363 20.21 53.42 13.20
C PRO A 363 20.10 54.13 11.85
N ASP A 364 19.34 55.22 11.79
CA ASP A 364 19.12 55.97 10.55
C ASP A 364 20.38 56.74 10.05
N GLY A 365 21.38 56.93 10.90
CA GLY A 365 22.67 57.50 10.55
C GLY A 365 23.70 56.52 10.01
N SER A 366 23.40 55.24 9.99
CA SER A 366 24.33 54.18 9.57
C SER A 366 24.38 54.07 8.05
N VAL A 367 25.58 53.83 7.50
CA VAL A 367 25.85 53.73 6.06
C VAL A 367 26.42 52.36 5.71
N GLY A 368 26.00 51.78 4.58
CA GLY A 368 26.45 50.45 4.14
C GLY A 368 25.73 49.30 4.86
N THR A 369 24.59 49.58 5.43
CA THR A 369 23.78 48.59 6.16
C THR A 369 22.58 48.14 5.34
N PHE A 370 22.08 46.95 5.64
CA PHE A 370 20.86 46.37 5.06
C PHE A 370 19.76 46.38 6.12
N SER A 371 18.56 46.73 5.72
CA SER A 371 17.39 46.75 6.61
C SER A 371 16.49 45.55 6.41
N GLY A 372 15.91 45.09 7.49
CA GLY A 372 14.93 44.04 7.52
C GLY A 372 13.98 44.21 8.68
N HIS A 373 13.06 43.28 8.85
CA HIS A 373 12.19 43.22 10.01
C HIS A 373 12.14 41.81 10.59
N ILE A 374 11.85 41.73 11.88
CA ILE A 374 11.67 40.43 12.54
C ILE A 374 10.41 39.79 11.99
N TYR A 375 10.60 38.70 11.28
CA TYR A 375 9.50 37.88 10.73
C TYR A 375 8.93 36.92 11.77
N ALA A 376 9.80 36.23 12.50
CA ALA A 376 9.39 35.26 13.51
C ALA A 376 10.39 35.17 14.65
N LEU A 377 9.86 34.92 15.85
CA LEU A 377 10.60 34.64 17.07
C LEU A 377 10.29 33.21 17.49
N ASP A 378 11.33 32.41 17.69
CA ASP A 378 11.16 31.04 18.20
C ASP A 378 10.95 31.08 19.72
N ASN A 379 9.99 30.33 20.22
CA ASN A 379 9.66 30.28 21.65
C ASN A 379 10.47 29.22 22.42
N VAL A 380 11.33 28.49 21.71
CA VAL A 380 12.17 27.43 22.27
C VAL A 380 13.64 27.80 22.09
N THR A 381 14.44 27.56 23.10
CA THR A 381 15.90 27.78 23.03
C THR A 381 16.57 26.58 22.32
N ASP A 382 17.70 26.88 21.63
CA ASP A 382 18.59 25.87 21.08
C ASP A 382 19.41 25.14 22.16
N GLU A 383 20.30 24.24 21.75
CA GLU A 383 21.21 23.50 22.64
C GLU A 383 22.15 24.41 23.42
N ASN A 384 22.37 25.66 22.97
CA ASN A 384 23.21 26.69 23.61
C ASN A 384 22.41 27.68 24.47
N ASN A 385 21.13 27.40 24.76
CA ASN A 385 20.19 28.26 25.46
C ASN A 385 20.01 29.64 24.80
N LEU A 386 20.03 29.70 23.45
CA LEU A 386 19.77 30.90 22.68
C LEU A 386 18.42 30.80 21.98
N PHE A 387 17.70 31.93 21.86
CA PHE A 387 16.45 31.97 21.08
C PHE A 387 16.78 32.31 19.62
N ARG A 388 16.15 31.59 18.72
CA ARG A 388 16.30 31.77 17.28
C ARG A 388 15.32 32.82 16.78
N VAL A 389 15.81 33.75 15.96
CA VAL A 389 15.05 34.82 15.36
C VAL A 389 15.25 34.82 13.85
N PHE A 390 14.15 34.91 13.12
CA PHE A 390 14.18 35.05 11.67
C PHE A 390 13.90 36.49 11.26
N ILE A 391 14.76 37.03 10.41
CA ILE A 391 14.66 38.38 9.89
C ILE A 391 14.46 38.27 8.38
N GLU A 392 13.41 38.91 7.89
CA GLU A 392 13.15 39.07 6.47
C GLU A 392 13.75 40.38 5.97
N GLN A 393 14.44 40.34 4.84
CA GLN A 393 14.99 41.54 4.21
C GLN A 393 13.84 42.37 3.61
N ILE A 394 13.79 43.65 3.91
CA ILE A 394 12.90 44.57 3.19
C ILE A 394 13.54 44.82 1.84
N GLY A 395 12.88 44.38 0.78
CA GLY A 395 13.34 44.59 -0.59
C GLY A 395 13.51 46.10 -0.87
N ARG A 396 14.57 46.42 -1.61
CA ARG A 396 14.77 47.75 -2.18
C ARG A 396 13.69 48.06 -3.20
#